data_a2e3449503456acc07f035f4db17ec62
#
_entry.id   a2e3449503456acc07f035f4db17ec62
#
_cell.length_a   1.000
_cell.length_b   1.000
_cell.length_c   1.000
_cell.angle_alpha   90.00
_cell.angle_beta   90.00
_cell.angle_gamma   90.00
#
_symmetry.space_group_name_H-M   'P 1'
#
loop_
_entity.id
_entity.type
_entity.pdbx_description
1 polymer ?
#
loop_
_entity_poly.entity_id
_entity_poly.type
_entity_poly.pdbx_seq_one_letter_code
_entity_poly.pdbx_strand_id
1 'polypeptide(L)'
;MSKRASKFALMSIVGGFVLMFAAITPAHAQNAPAPGSGAAAAAERGTGLTTDGARKLGAGLGVGFVAIGAGIGIGRIGGSATESIARQPEAVGPINNAMIITAALIEGVALFGLVIDFLVSS
;
A
#
# COMPACT_ATOMS: atom_id res chain seq x y z
N MET A 1 14.32 -12.63 -27.59
CA MET A 1 12.98 -12.26 -27.06
C MET A 1 12.58 -10.93 -27.64
N SER A 2 11.45 -10.87 -28.35
CA SER A 2 11.01 -9.70 -29.11
C SER A 2 10.64 -8.53 -28.17
N LYS A 3 11.10 -7.30 -28.47
CA LYS A 3 10.74 -6.06 -27.78
C LYS A 3 9.22 -5.81 -27.67
N ARG A 4 8.42 -6.49 -28.49
CA ARG A 4 6.96 -6.47 -28.42
C ARG A 4 6.41 -7.30 -27.26
N ALA A 5 6.98 -8.48 -26.99
CA ALA A 5 6.54 -9.33 -25.89
C ALA A 5 6.76 -8.68 -24.50
N SER A 6 7.85 -7.95 -24.34
CA SER A 6 8.14 -7.19 -23.12
C SER A 6 7.14 -6.05 -22.86
N LYS A 7 6.68 -5.36 -23.90
CA LYS A 7 5.67 -4.28 -23.77
C LYS A 7 4.28 -4.83 -23.41
N PHE A 8 3.90 -5.97 -23.98
CA PHE A 8 2.63 -6.63 -23.62
C PHE A 8 2.64 -7.17 -22.18
N ALA A 9 3.75 -7.74 -21.72
CA ALA A 9 3.90 -8.18 -20.35
C ALA A 9 3.82 -7.01 -19.36
N LEU A 10 4.46 -5.88 -19.67
CA LEU A 10 4.40 -4.68 -18.83
C LEU A 10 2.98 -4.08 -18.77
N MET A 11 2.29 -3.98 -19.90
CA MET A 11 0.89 -3.52 -19.95
C MET A 11 -0.07 -4.45 -19.20
N SER A 12 0.15 -5.78 -19.27
CA SER A 12 -0.67 -6.75 -18.50
C SER A 12 -0.48 -6.60 -16.99
N ILE A 13 0.76 -6.37 -16.53
CA ILE A 13 1.05 -6.18 -15.12
C ILE A 13 0.44 -4.87 -14.60
N VAL A 14 0.59 -3.78 -15.35
CA VAL A 14 0.00 -2.48 -14.99
C VAL A 14 -1.54 -2.54 -15.05
N GLY A 15 -2.11 -3.17 -16.06
CA GLY A 15 -3.57 -3.36 -16.19
C GLY A 15 -4.14 -4.24 -15.06
N GLY A 16 -3.43 -5.30 -14.68
CA GLY A 16 -3.81 -6.16 -13.56
C GLY A 16 -3.75 -5.44 -12.22
N PHE A 17 -2.77 -4.57 -12.02
CA PHE A 17 -2.64 -3.77 -10.80
C PHE A 17 -3.75 -2.72 -10.68
N VAL A 18 -4.10 -2.05 -11.79
CA VAL A 18 -5.21 -1.08 -11.85
C VAL A 18 -6.56 -1.77 -11.64
N LEU A 19 -6.78 -2.96 -12.22
CA LEU A 19 -8.00 -3.76 -12.03
C LEU A 19 -8.14 -4.29 -10.60
N MET A 20 -7.05 -4.71 -9.97
CA MET A 20 -7.04 -5.13 -8.57
C MET A 20 -7.38 -3.97 -7.63
N PHE A 21 -6.93 -2.75 -7.94
CA PHE A 21 -7.27 -1.55 -7.16
C PHE A 21 -8.72 -1.12 -7.38
N ALA A 22 -9.25 -1.23 -8.61
CA ALA A 22 -10.64 -0.90 -8.93
C ALA A 22 -11.65 -1.89 -8.31
N ALA A 23 -11.26 -3.14 -8.07
CA ALA A 23 -12.12 -4.15 -7.45
C ALA A 23 -12.28 -3.99 -5.93
N ILE A 24 -11.38 -3.26 -5.27
CA ILE A 24 -11.40 -3.09 -3.80
C ILE A 24 -12.28 -1.90 -3.38
N THR A 25 -12.51 -0.91 -4.25
CA THR A 25 -13.19 0.34 -3.91
C THR A 25 -14.73 0.31 -3.87
N PRO A 26 -15.48 -0.50 -4.64
CA PRO A 26 -16.94 -0.40 -4.61
C PRO A 26 -17.62 -1.12 -3.45
N ALA A 27 -17.02 -2.15 -2.88
CA ALA A 27 -17.71 -2.98 -1.87
C ALA A 27 -17.85 -2.30 -0.50
N HIS A 28 -16.95 -1.38 -0.14
CA HIS A 28 -17.01 -0.67 1.14
C HIS A 28 -17.89 0.56 1.12
N ALA A 29 -18.03 1.22 -0.04
CA ALA A 29 -18.86 2.41 -0.16
C ALA A 29 -20.37 2.11 -0.20
N GLN A 30 -20.78 0.90 -0.62
CA GLN A 30 -22.19 0.52 -0.72
C GLN A 30 -22.82 0.03 0.59
N ASN A 31 -22.02 -0.35 1.59
CA ASN A 31 -22.52 -0.83 2.88
C ASN A 31 -22.34 0.16 4.03
N ALA A 32 -21.85 1.37 3.77
CA ALA A 32 -21.82 2.41 4.78
C ALA A 32 -23.28 2.87 5.04
N PRO A 33 -23.80 2.78 6.27
CA PRO A 33 -25.10 3.32 6.61
C PRO A 33 -25.13 4.81 6.24
N ALA A 34 -26.23 5.26 5.63
CA ALA A 34 -26.40 6.68 5.34
C ALA A 34 -26.23 7.52 6.63
N PRO A 35 -25.65 8.73 6.56
CA PRO A 35 -25.56 9.60 7.71
C PRO A 35 -26.94 9.80 8.36
N GLY A 36 -27.08 9.46 9.64
CA GLY A 36 -28.34 9.51 10.36
C GLY A 36 -29.17 8.22 10.34
N SER A 37 -28.70 7.12 9.75
CA SER A 37 -29.41 5.83 9.81
C SER A 37 -29.38 5.25 11.23
N GLY A 38 -30.48 4.63 11.65
CA GLY A 38 -30.57 3.98 12.96
C GLY A 38 -29.50 2.90 13.21
N ALA A 39 -28.96 2.30 12.14
CA ALA A 39 -27.88 1.33 12.22
C ALA A 39 -26.54 1.95 12.65
N ALA A 40 -26.22 3.16 12.16
CA ALA A 40 -25.02 3.89 12.58
C ALA A 40 -25.11 4.27 14.07
N ALA A 41 -26.27 4.78 14.49
CA ALA A 41 -26.54 5.13 15.88
C ALA A 41 -26.58 3.91 16.83
N ALA A 42 -26.96 2.73 16.32
CA ALA A 42 -26.91 1.48 17.07
C ALA A 42 -25.47 0.95 17.21
N ALA A 43 -24.68 1.07 16.16
CA ALA A 43 -23.24 0.70 16.18
C ALA A 43 -22.45 1.58 17.16
N GLU A 44 -22.70 2.87 17.18
CA GLU A 44 -22.07 3.80 18.14
C GLU A 44 -22.43 3.45 19.59
N ARG A 45 -23.68 3.10 19.87
CA ARG A 45 -24.12 2.68 21.21
C ARG A 45 -23.54 1.34 21.65
N GLY A 46 -23.33 0.42 20.72
CA GLY A 46 -22.81 -0.91 21.00
C GLY A 46 -21.30 -0.93 21.29
N THR A 47 -20.55 -0.07 20.62
CA THR A 47 -19.08 -0.05 20.72
C THR A 47 -18.52 1.10 21.58
N GLY A 48 -19.34 2.10 21.92
CA GLY A 48 -18.90 3.33 22.56
C GLY A 48 -17.99 4.21 21.67
N LEU A 49 -17.80 3.81 20.40
CA LEU A 49 -17.03 4.58 19.40
C LEU A 49 -18.00 5.36 18.54
N THR A 50 -17.78 6.68 18.43
CA THR A 50 -18.47 7.49 17.45
C THR A 50 -18.01 7.11 16.04
N THR A 51 -18.82 7.38 15.03
CA THR A 51 -18.44 7.15 13.62
C THR A 51 -17.12 7.84 13.27
N ASP A 52 -16.91 9.06 13.76
CA ASP A 52 -15.67 9.81 13.60
C ASP A 52 -14.48 9.14 14.33
N GLY A 53 -14.69 8.69 15.55
CA GLY A 53 -13.70 7.93 16.30
C GLY A 53 -13.29 6.63 15.63
N ALA A 54 -14.24 5.90 15.05
CA ALA A 54 -13.96 4.68 14.30
C ALA A 54 -13.16 4.95 13.02
N ARG A 55 -13.46 6.04 12.30
CA ARG A 55 -12.69 6.46 11.11
C ARG A 55 -11.25 6.81 11.46
N LYS A 56 -11.04 7.61 12.50
CA LYS A 56 -9.70 8.00 12.98
C LYS A 56 -8.90 6.81 13.49
N LEU A 57 -9.54 5.88 14.19
CA LEU A 57 -8.90 4.65 14.61
C LEU A 57 -8.50 3.79 13.40
N GLY A 58 -9.39 3.63 12.42
CA GLY A 58 -9.12 2.89 11.19
C GLY A 58 -7.95 3.49 10.40
N ALA A 59 -7.92 4.81 10.22
CA ALA A 59 -6.82 5.50 9.58
C ALA A 59 -5.49 5.35 10.35
N GLY A 60 -5.52 5.49 11.68
CA GLY A 60 -4.32 5.29 12.50
C GLY A 60 -3.74 3.88 12.40
N LEU A 61 -4.59 2.86 12.36
CA LEU A 61 -4.17 1.48 12.12
C LEU A 61 -3.64 1.30 10.70
N GLY A 62 -4.29 1.90 9.69
CA GLY A 62 -3.86 1.89 8.29
C GLY A 62 -2.45 2.45 8.13
N VAL A 63 -2.18 3.63 8.68
CA VAL A 63 -0.84 4.25 8.74
C VAL A 63 0.18 3.29 9.37
N GLY A 64 -0.17 2.67 10.48
CA GLY A 64 0.70 1.71 11.16
C GLY A 64 1.06 0.51 10.28
N PHE A 65 0.09 -0.08 9.61
CA PHE A 65 0.32 -1.21 8.69
C PHE A 65 1.14 -0.82 7.46
N VAL A 66 0.90 0.35 6.89
CA VAL A 66 1.70 0.89 5.78
C VAL A 66 3.16 1.06 6.20
N ALA A 67 3.41 1.67 7.35
CA ALA A 67 4.76 1.88 7.87
C ALA A 67 5.50 0.57 8.15
N ILE A 68 4.83 -0.40 8.78
CA ILE A 68 5.39 -1.73 9.06
C ILE A 68 5.69 -2.46 7.75
N GLY A 69 4.74 -2.47 6.80
CA GLY A 69 4.91 -3.15 5.52
C GLY A 69 6.06 -2.56 4.70
N ALA A 70 6.14 -1.25 4.60
CA ALA A 70 7.23 -0.56 3.92
C ALA A 70 8.58 -0.82 4.60
N GLY A 71 8.65 -0.73 5.92
CA GLY A 71 9.86 -0.99 6.70
C GLY A 71 10.39 -2.42 6.51
N ILE A 72 9.52 -3.43 6.55
CA ILE A 72 9.90 -4.82 6.31
C ILE A 72 10.36 -5.01 4.86
N GLY A 73 9.63 -4.43 3.88
CA GLY A 73 9.95 -4.53 2.46
C GLY A 73 11.32 -3.93 2.14
N ILE A 74 11.56 -2.69 2.55
CA ILE A 74 12.82 -1.98 2.33
C ILE A 74 13.96 -2.66 3.11
N GLY A 75 13.72 -3.09 4.34
CA GLY A 75 14.70 -3.80 5.15
C GLY A 75 15.18 -5.10 4.50
N ARG A 76 14.28 -5.88 3.89
CA ARG A 76 14.64 -7.10 3.15
C ARG A 76 15.45 -6.79 1.89
N ILE A 77 15.06 -5.77 1.13
CA ILE A 77 15.79 -5.36 -0.08
C ILE A 77 17.21 -4.91 0.29
N GLY A 78 17.34 -4.05 1.31
CA GLY A 78 18.64 -3.58 1.79
C GLY A 78 19.54 -4.71 2.29
N GLY A 79 19.01 -5.61 3.13
CA GLY A 79 19.74 -6.76 3.63
C GLY A 79 20.21 -7.70 2.52
N SER A 80 19.33 -8.04 1.57
CA SER A 80 19.67 -8.88 0.42
C SER A 80 20.71 -8.22 -0.50
N ALA A 81 20.61 -6.91 -0.72
CA ALA A 81 21.55 -6.17 -1.55
C ALA A 81 22.95 -6.13 -0.91
N THR A 82 23.05 -5.83 0.38
CA THR A 82 24.33 -5.81 1.09
C THR A 82 24.99 -7.18 1.12
N GLU A 83 24.24 -8.25 1.33
CA GLU A 83 24.75 -9.63 1.25
C GLU A 83 25.25 -9.97 -0.15
N SER A 84 24.51 -9.58 -1.19
CA SER A 84 24.90 -9.81 -2.58
C SER A 84 26.18 -9.05 -2.96
N ILE A 85 26.31 -7.81 -2.50
CA ILE A 85 27.53 -7.00 -2.69
C ILE A 85 28.73 -7.65 -1.99
N ALA A 86 28.54 -8.19 -0.80
CA ALA A 86 29.64 -8.87 -0.08
C ALA A 86 30.14 -10.11 -0.81
N ARG A 87 29.25 -10.79 -1.56
CA ARG A 87 29.62 -11.98 -2.37
C ARG A 87 30.16 -11.61 -3.76
N GLN A 88 29.71 -10.50 -4.34
CA GLN A 88 30.05 -10.07 -5.70
C GLN A 88 30.37 -8.57 -5.70
N PRO A 89 31.54 -8.16 -5.17
CA PRO A 89 31.91 -6.75 -5.07
C PRO A 89 32.03 -6.04 -6.43
N GLU A 90 32.28 -6.77 -7.51
CA GLU A 90 32.29 -6.25 -8.88
C GLU A 90 30.89 -5.86 -9.40
N ALA A 91 29.83 -6.34 -8.79
CA ALA A 91 28.44 -6.05 -9.18
C ALA A 91 27.77 -4.97 -8.31
N VAL A 92 28.51 -4.20 -7.52
CA VAL A 92 27.99 -3.15 -6.63
C VAL A 92 27.08 -2.17 -7.36
N GLY A 93 27.47 -1.69 -8.55
CA GLY A 93 26.71 -0.69 -9.31
C GLY A 93 25.31 -1.17 -9.69
N PRO A 94 25.18 -2.29 -10.42
CA PRO A 94 23.87 -2.85 -10.78
C PRO A 94 22.99 -3.22 -9.56
N ILE A 95 23.58 -3.80 -8.52
CA ILE A 95 22.84 -4.18 -7.30
C ILE A 95 22.29 -2.95 -6.59
N ASN A 96 23.11 -1.91 -6.41
CA ASN A 96 22.71 -0.67 -5.77
C ASN A 96 21.59 0.05 -6.54
N ASN A 97 21.69 0.11 -7.86
CA ASN A 97 20.63 0.69 -8.70
C ASN A 97 19.30 -0.07 -8.56
N ALA A 98 19.35 -1.40 -8.61
CA ALA A 98 18.16 -2.21 -8.43
C ALA A 98 17.55 -2.04 -7.04
N MET A 99 18.37 -1.98 -6.00
CA MET A 99 17.97 -1.72 -4.62
C MET A 99 17.25 -0.38 -4.48
N ILE A 100 17.85 0.70 -4.99
CA ILE A 100 17.26 2.05 -4.88
C ILE A 100 15.94 2.14 -5.62
N ILE A 101 15.85 1.60 -6.84
CA ILE A 101 14.62 1.64 -7.63
C ILE A 101 13.50 0.87 -6.94
N THR A 102 13.77 -0.33 -6.42
CA THR A 102 12.75 -1.14 -5.74
C THR A 102 12.33 -0.54 -4.41
N ALA A 103 13.25 0.03 -3.64
CA ALA A 103 12.96 0.74 -2.41
C ALA A 103 12.08 1.98 -2.67
N ALA A 104 12.40 2.77 -3.70
CA ALA A 104 11.62 3.95 -4.08
C ALA A 104 10.20 3.61 -4.53
N LEU A 105 9.99 2.47 -5.20
CA LEU A 105 8.66 2.00 -5.57
C LEU A 105 7.82 1.65 -4.33
N ILE A 106 8.41 0.99 -3.34
CA ILE A 106 7.72 0.68 -2.07
C ILE A 106 7.38 1.96 -1.33
N GLU A 107 8.31 2.90 -1.26
CA GLU A 107 8.10 4.19 -0.61
C GLU A 107 6.98 4.99 -1.30
N GLY A 108 6.94 5.01 -2.63
CA GLY A 108 5.87 5.66 -3.38
C GLY A 108 4.49 5.08 -3.08
N VAL A 109 4.36 3.76 -3.01
CA VAL A 109 3.10 3.10 -2.63
C VAL A 109 2.74 3.40 -1.17
N ALA A 110 3.72 3.42 -0.27
CA ALA A 110 3.51 3.75 1.13
C ALA A 110 3.02 5.19 1.31
N LEU A 111 3.64 6.16 0.65
CA LEU A 111 3.20 7.57 0.66
C LEU A 111 1.77 7.72 0.15
N PHE A 112 1.41 7.00 -0.92
CA PHE A 112 0.04 7.01 -1.44
C PHE A 112 -0.96 6.44 -0.43
N GLY A 113 -0.62 5.35 0.26
CA GLY A 113 -1.42 4.80 1.35
C GLY A 113 -1.63 5.80 2.48
N LEU A 114 -0.58 6.50 2.91
CA LEU A 114 -0.66 7.54 3.94
C LEU A 114 -1.56 8.71 3.54
N VAL A 115 -1.53 9.12 2.28
CA VAL A 115 -2.41 10.19 1.76
C VAL A 115 -3.87 9.75 1.81
N ILE A 116 -4.18 8.52 1.45
CA ILE A 116 -5.55 7.97 1.53
C ILE A 116 -6.02 7.95 2.99
N ASP A 117 -5.19 7.46 3.91
CA ASP A 117 -5.52 7.42 5.34
C ASP A 117 -5.76 8.81 5.91
N PHE A 118 -4.96 9.78 5.51
CA PHE A 118 -5.16 11.18 5.88
C PHE A 118 -6.50 11.73 5.38
N LEU A 119 -6.85 11.49 4.11
CA LEU A 119 -8.12 11.94 3.53
C LEU A 119 -9.33 11.26 4.18
N VAL A 120 -9.19 10.02 4.61
CA VAL A 120 -10.27 9.30 5.32
C VAL A 120 -10.43 9.80 6.75
N SER A 121 -9.35 10.24 7.39
CA SER A 121 -9.38 10.73 8.79
C SER A 121 -9.81 12.19 8.93
N SER A 122 -9.75 12.98 7.85
CA SER A 122 -10.20 14.39 7.82
C SER A 122 -11.70 14.52 7.62
#